data_101f514f90ec2da96f42e485f99876a2
#
_entry.id   101f514f90ec2da96f42e485f99876a2
#
_cell.length_a   1.000
_cell.length_b   1.000
_cell.length_c   1.000
_cell.angle_alpha   90.00
_cell.angle_beta   90.00
_cell.angle_gamma   90.00
#
_symmetry.space_group_name_H-M   'P 1'
#
loop_
_entity.id
_entity.type
_entity.pdbx_description
1 polymer ?
#
loop_
_entity_poly.entity_id
_entity_poly.type
_entity_poly.pdbx_seq_one_letter_code
_entity_poly.pdbx_strand_id
1 'polypeptide(L)'
;MSCTTKITADILECSKLPTKGLKGKAWIFNADEVNFTIAKNKITAITMASGKTSFTAEGAKDFITAGHEAVVAENKLTVYKHNFSIQAFPLNATDKENLDVTDNIIVIVEANGEKGEGVFLAYGVTNGLWKTTQTKSSADNNALTTYEFSSRDQMEERYSEYVVYMSDYDGTKTALIATESAK
;
A
#
# COMPACT_ATOMS: atom_id res chain seq x y z
N MET A 1 -18.68 -9.78 -20.22
CA MET A 1 -17.31 -10.07 -19.72
C MET A 1 -17.33 -11.47 -19.16
N SER A 2 -16.49 -12.36 -19.66
CA SER A 2 -16.37 -13.72 -19.11
C SER A 2 -15.54 -13.63 -17.83
N CYS A 3 -16.14 -13.93 -16.68
CA CYS A 3 -15.38 -14.08 -15.44
C CYS A 3 -14.62 -15.40 -15.51
N THR A 4 -13.34 -15.34 -15.83
CA THR A 4 -12.48 -16.53 -15.84
C THR A 4 -12.16 -16.90 -14.40
N THR A 5 -12.74 -17.99 -13.93
CA THR A 5 -12.47 -18.57 -12.62
C THR A 5 -11.45 -19.71 -12.68
N LYS A 6 -10.81 -19.89 -13.82
CA LYS A 6 -9.86 -20.97 -14.09
C LYS A 6 -8.44 -20.44 -14.14
N ILE A 7 -7.52 -21.22 -13.60
CA ILE A 7 -6.09 -20.98 -13.81
C ILE A 7 -5.78 -21.20 -15.28
N THR A 8 -5.21 -20.19 -15.94
CA THR A 8 -4.92 -20.17 -17.39
C THR A 8 -3.41 -20.21 -17.71
N ALA A 9 -2.58 -20.24 -16.66
CA ALA A 9 -1.12 -20.33 -16.80
C ALA A 9 -0.56 -21.23 -15.69
N ASP A 10 0.60 -21.82 -15.97
CA ASP A 10 1.32 -22.60 -14.96
C ASP A 10 1.73 -21.72 -13.79
N ILE A 11 1.53 -22.22 -12.58
CA ILE A 11 2.11 -21.62 -11.39
C ILE A 11 3.51 -22.22 -11.24
N LEU A 12 4.50 -21.47 -11.71
CA LEU A 12 5.88 -21.91 -11.63
C LEU A 12 6.35 -21.89 -10.19
N GLU A 13 7.05 -22.94 -9.80
CA GLU A 13 7.74 -22.99 -8.51
C GLU A 13 8.77 -21.86 -8.47
N CYS A 14 8.65 -20.99 -7.46
CA CYS A 14 9.63 -19.94 -7.23
C CYS A 14 10.94 -20.58 -6.82
N SER A 15 11.91 -20.64 -7.71
CA SER A 15 13.28 -21.08 -7.39
C SER A 15 13.98 -20.14 -6.39
N LYS A 16 13.36 -19.01 -6.09
CA LYS A 16 13.85 -17.98 -5.16
C LYS A 16 12.80 -17.77 -4.09
N LEU A 17 13.15 -18.12 -2.86
CA LEU A 17 12.28 -17.88 -1.71
C LEU A 17 12.05 -16.37 -1.54
N PRO A 18 10.79 -15.92 -1.41
CA PRO A 18 10.53 -14.53 -1.11
C PRO A 18 11.16 -14.16 0.23
N THR A 19 11.92 -13.09 0.24
CA THR A 19 12.49 -12.57 1.48
C THR A 19 11.38 -11.92 2.29
N LYS A 20 11.20 -12.39 3.52
CA LYS A 20 10.16 -11.88 4.42
C LYS A 20 10.29 -10.39 4.68
N GLY A 21 9.19 -9.65 4.64
CA GLY A 21 9.04 -8.28 5.09
C GLY A 21 9.07 -7.26 3.96
N LEU A 22 8.87 -6.02 4.36
CA LEU A 22 8.93 -4.85 3.50
C LEU A 22 10.26 -4.12 3.70
N LYS A 23 10.70 -3.40 2.68
CA LYS A 23 11.70 -2.37 2.87
C LYS A 23 11.07 -1.24 3.67
N GLY A 24 11.85 -0.60 4.54
CA GLY A 24 11.36 0.38 5.51
C GLY A 24 10.85 1.69 4.92
N LYS A 25 10.29 1.69 3.72
CA LYS A 25 9.71 2.86 3.07
C LYS A 25 8.36 2.54 2.45
N ALA A 26 7.37 3.40 2.71
CA ALA A 26 6.07 3.41 2.06
C ALA A 26 5.80 4.80 1.47
N TRP A 27 5.15 4.83 0.30
CA TRP A 27 4.58 6.02 -0.30
C TRP A 27 3.09 6.04 0.00
N ILE A 28 2.62 7.13 0.60
CA ILE A 28 1.24 7.32 1.04
C ILE A 28 0.63 8.44 0.20
N PHE A 29 -0.51 8.19 -0.40
CA PHE A 29 -1.24 9.13 -1.25
C PHE A 29 -2.61 9.39 -0.63
N ASN A 30 -3.06 10.63 -0.66
CA ASN A 30 -4.47 10.91 -0.46
C ASN A 30 -5.24 10.37 -1.67
N ALA A 31 -6.29 9.59 -1.44
CA ALA A 31 -6.97 8.87 -2.51
C ALA A 31 -7.62 9.79 -3.57
N ASP A 32 -7.98 11.00 -3.18
CA ASP A 32 -8.57 12.03 -4.05
C ASP A 32 -7.52 12.89 -4.82
N GLU A 33 -6.23 12.74 -4.50
CA GLU A 33 -5.14 13.55 -5.08
C GLU A 33 -4.27 12.77 -6.07
N VAL A 34 -4.57 11.50 -6.31
CA VAL A 34 -3.78 10.63 -7.20
C VAL A 34 -4.68 9.87 -8.17
N ASN A 35 -4.20 9.70 -9.39
CA ASN A 35 -4.82 8.84 -10.40
C ASN A 35 -3.81 7.82 -10.90
N PHE A 36 -4.25 6.57 -11.00
CA PHE A 36 -3.45 5.46 -11.50
C PHE A 36 -3.94 5.00 -12.86
N THR A 37 -3.02 4.78 -13.79
CA THR A 37 -3.32 4.03 -15.01
C THR A 37 -3.14 2.55 -14.72
N ILE A 38 -4.24 1.78 -14.82
CA ILE A 38 -4.28 0.38 -14.39
C ILE A 38 -4.57 -0.52 -15.60
N ALA A 39 -3.73 -1.52 -15.78
CA ALA A 39 -3.93 -2.61 -16.75
C ALA A 39 -4.09 -3.93 -15.97
N LYS A 40 -5.34 -4.40 -15.78
CA LYS A 40 -5.71 -5.55 -14.92
C LYS A 40 -5.35 -5.24 -13.45
N ASN A 41 -4.35 -5.92 -12.88
CA ASN A 41 -3.84 -5.69 -11.52
C ASN A 41 -2.49 -4.97 -11.50
N LYS A 42 -2.08 -4.37 -12.64
CA LYS A 42 -0.80 -3.65 -12.76
C LYS A 42 -1.04 -2.15 -12.91
N ILE A 43 -0.39 -1.36 -12.09
CA ILE A 43 -0.29 0.09 -12.22
C ILE A 43 0.90 0.41 -13.13
N THR A 44 0.62 1.09 -14.23
CA THR A 44 1.61 1.42 -15.27
C THR A 44 1.98 2.90 -15.30
N ALA A 45 1.18 3.76 -14.66
CA ALA A 45 1.51 5.16 -14.47
C ALA A 45 0.83 5.73 -13.22
N ILE A 46 1.44 6.75 -12.64
CA ILE A 46 0.94 7.53 -11.51
C ILE A 46 0.86 8.99 -11.93
N THR A 47 -0.27 9.61 -11.71
CA THR A 47 -0.47 11.03 -12.01
C THR A 47 -1.00 11.72 -10.76
N MET A 48 -0.24 12.66 -10.22
CA MET A 48 -0.67 13.49 -9.10
C MET A 48 -1.57 14.63 -9.59
N ALA A 49 -2.54 15.01 -8.78
CA ALA A 49 -3.28 16.26 -9.00
C ALA A 49 -2.32 17.45 -8.95
N SER A 50 -2.68 18.53 -9.65
CA SER A 50 -1.80 19.70 -9.78
C SER A 50 -1.38 20.26 -8.41
N GLY A 51 -0.08 20.38 -8.20
CA GLY A 51 0.51 20.89 -6.95
C GLY A 51 0.43 19.95 -5.76
N LYS A 52 0.04 18.69 -5.98
CA LYS A 52 -0.03 17.66 -4.94
C LYS A 52 1.15 16.71 -5.01
N THR A 53 1.48 16.13 -3.86
CA THR A 53 2.63 15.23 -3.69
C THR A 53 2.25 14.06 -2.79
N SER A 54 3.00 12.98 -2.89
CA SER A 54 2.89 11.87 -1.95
C SER A 54 3.63 12.18 -0.64
N PHE A 55 3.20 11.52 0.42
CA PHE A 55 3.91 11.48 1.70
C PHE A 55 4.71 10.19 1.79
N THR A 56 5.81 10.23 2.53
CA THR A 56 6.61 9.04 2.77
C THR A 56 6.63 8.69 4.25
N ALA A 57 6.44 7.40 4.53
CA ALA A 57 6.73 6.84 5.83
C ALA A 57 8.02 6.03 5.72
N GLU A 58 8.98 6.34 6.55
CA GLU A 58 10.26 5.63 6.63
C GLU A 58 10.47 5.14 8.07
N GLY A 59 10.88 3.89 8.22
CA GLY A 59 11.09 3.30 9.54
C GLY A 59 12.01 2.10 9.50
N ALA A 60 12.39 1.65 10.67
CA ALA A 60 13.13 0.40 10.82
C ALA A 60 12.27 -0.79 10.39
N LYS A 61 12.87 -1.96 10.31
CA LYS A 61 12.18 -3.21 10.02
C LYS A 61 10.97 -3.38 10.94
N ASP A 62 9.87 -3.85 10.37
CA ASP A 62 8.60 -4.13 11.06
C ASP A 62 7.80 -2.90 11.56
N PHE A 63 8.27 -1.66 11.33
CA PHE A 63 7.47 -0.45 11.59
C PHE A 63 6.37 -0.21 10.57
N ILE A 64 6.51 -0.79 9.38
CA ILE A 64 5.55 -0.71 8.28
C ILE A 64 5.12 -2.12 7.95
N THR A 65 3.82 -2.35 7.96
CA THR A 65 3.22 -3.61 7.49
C THR A 65 2.09 -3.32 6.51
N ALA A 66 1.97 -4.15 5.50
CA ALA A 66 0.87 -4.11 4.55
C ALA A 66 0.50 -5.53 4.14
N GLY A 67 -0.75 -5.76 3.83
CA GLY A 67 -1.23 -7.06 3.44
C GLY A 67 -2.69 -7.05 3.02
N HIS A 68 -3.22 -8.25 2.81
CA HIS A 68 -4.61 -8.45 2.44
C HIS A 68 -5.18 -9.71 3.11
N GLU A 69 -6.48 -9.74 3.19
CA GLU A 69 -7.27 -10.90 3.59
C GLU A 69 -8.33 -11.16 2.51
N ALA A 70 -8.46 -12.43 2.11
CA ALA A 70 -9.49 -12.83 1.16
C ALA A 70 -10.85 -12.97 1.88
N VAL A 71 -11.87 -12.32 1.35
CA VAL A 71 -13.23 -12.36 1.86
C VAL A 71 -14.16 -12.89 0.76
N VAL A 72 -15.06 -13.77 1.11
CA VAL A 72 -16.11 -14.23 0.17
C VAL A 72 -17.32 -13.33 0.32
N ALA A 73 -17.56 -12.49 -0.67
CA ALA A 73 -18.74 -11.63 -0.71
C ALA A 73 -20.05 -12.45 -0.82
N GLU A 74 -21.17 -11.86 -0.49
CA GLU A 74 -22.51 -12.51 -0.53
C GLU A 74 -22.84 -13.11 -1.90
N ASN A 75 -22.36 -12.51 -2.98
CA ASN A 75 -22.48 -13.01 -4.35
C ASN A 75 -21.50 -14.14 -4.70
N LYS A 76 -20.78 -14.70 -3.70
CA LYS A 76 -19.77 -15.76 -3.82
C LYS A 76 -18.53 -15.39 -4.65
N LEU A 77 -18.30 -14.11 -4.90
CA LEU A 77 -17.04 -13.64 -5.45
C LEU A 77 -16.02 -13.43 -4.34
N THR A 78 -14.79 -13.84 -4.59
CA THR A 78 -13.68 -13.51 -3.71
C THR A 78 -13.25 -12.07 -3.94
N VAL A 79 -13.24 -11.30 -2.89
CA VAL A 79 -12.74 -9.92 -2.81
C VAL A 79 -11.68 -9.85 -1.72
N TYR A 80 -10.95 -8.74 -1.64
CA TYR A 80 -9.81 -8.63 -0.75
C TYR A 80 -9.94 -7.39 0.14
N LYS A 81 -9.85 -7.60 1.43
CA LYS A 81 -9.75 -6.54 2.42
C LYS A 81 -8.26 -6.21 2.58
N HIS A 82 -7.87 -5.04 2.15
CA HIS A 82 -6.51 -4.56 2.31
C HIS A 82 -6.30 -3.97 3.69
N ASN A 83 -5.08 -4.10 4.22
CA ASN A 83 -4.66 -3.50 5.47
C ASN A 83 -3.27 -2.88 5.35
N PHE A 84 -3.05 -1.86 6.14
CA PHE A 84 -1.77 -1.17 6.27
C PHE A 84 -1.61 -0.70 7.72
N SER A 85 -0.43 -0.86 8.27
CA SER A 85 -0.11 -0.36 9.59
C SER A 85 1.25 0.32 9.60
N ILE A 86 1.33 1.41 10.34
CA ILE A 86 2.56 2.14 10.59
C ILE A 86 2.71 2.44 12.08
N GLN A 87 3.92 2.25 12.59
CA GLN A 87 4.32 2.71 13.91
C GLN A 87 5.13 4.00 13.76
N ALA A 88 4.66 5.07 14.37
CA ALA A 88 5.28 6.37 14.24
C ALA A 88 5.54 7.00 15.61
N PHE A 89 6.64 7.75 15.69
CA PHE A 89 6.95 8.63 16.81
C PHE A 89 6.94 10.08 16.28
N PRO A 90 5.78 10.73 16.22
CA PRO A 90 5.71 12.10 15.73
C PRO A 90 6.49 13.03 16.66
N LEU A 91 7.46 13.71 16.08
CA LEU A 91 8.41 14.56 16.81
C LEU A 91 7.84 15.93 17.15
N ASN A 92 6.82 16.37 16.42
CA ASN A 92 6.22 17.69 16.59
C ASN A 92 4.70 17.66 16.50
N ALA A 93 4.05 18.77 16.82
CA ALA A 93 2.59 18.88 16.82
C ALA A 93 1.99 18.75 15.42
N THR A 94 2.66 19.28 14.40
CA THR A 94 2.21 19.25 13.01
C THR A 94 2.20 17.82 12.46
N ASP A 95 3.25 17.04 12.72
CA ASP A 95 3.31 15.63 12.30
C ASP A 95 2.21 14.81 12.96
N LYS A 96 1.99 15.10 14.26
CA LYS A 96 0.91 14.45 15.01
C LYS A 96 -0.46 14.80 14.44
N GLU A 97 -0.73 16.08 14.21
CA GLU A 97 -1.99 16.54 13.61
C GLU A 97 -2.23 15.92 12.24
N ASN A 98 -1.21 15.90 11.38
CA ASN A 98 -1.31 15.26 10.06
C ASN A 98 -1.69 13.78 10.16
N LEU A 99 -1.03 13.03 11.05
CA LEU A 99 -1.35 11.61 11.25
C LEU A 99 -2.72 11.41 11.90
N ASP A 100 -3.15 12.31 12.80
CA ASP A 100 -4.45 12.23 13.47
C ASP A 100 -5.62 12.47 12.50
N VAL A 101 -5.45 13.35 11.50
CA VAL A 101 -6.49 13.67 10.51
C VAL A 101 -6.41 12.82 9.24
N THR A 102 -5.30 12.08 9.05
CA THR A 102 -5.13 11.23 7.86
C THR A 102 -6.22 10.17 7.80
N ASP A 103 -6.91 10.12 6.67
CA ASP A 103 -7.97 9.15 6.37
C ASP A 103 -8.07 8.96 4.85
N ASN A 104 -8.60 7.84 4.38
CA ASN A 104 -8.79 7.53 2.96
C ASN A 104 -7.49 7.65 2.13
N ILE A 105 -6.58 6.75 2.38
CA ILE A 105 -5.25 6.72 1.75
C ILE A 105 -5.09 5.56 0.78
N ILE A 106 -4.14 5.72 -0.15
CA ILE A 106 -3.60 4.64 -0.97
C ILE A 106 -2.12 4.49 -0.61
N VAL A 107 -1.65 3.28 -0.48
CA VAL A 107 -0.29 3.03 -0.03
C VAL A 107 0.45 2.15 -1.04
N ILE A 108 1.69 2.54 -1.36
CA ILE A 108 2.61 1.74 -2.14
C ILE A 108 3.80 1.39 -1.25
N VAL A 109 4.13 0.11 -1.17
CA VAL A 109 5.26 -0.41 -0.39
C VAL A 109 6.25 -1.14 -1.28
N GLU A 110 7.50 -1.20 -0.86
CA GLU A 110 8.53 -1.99 -1.51
C GLU A 110 8.77 -3.28 -0.72
N ALA A 111 8.45 -4.43 -1.31
CA ALA A 111 8.72 -5.73 -0.73
C ALA A 111 10.23 -6.06 -0.78
N ASN A 112 10.70 -6.85 0.19
CA ASN A 112 12.03 -7.43 0.13
C ASN A 112 12.07 -8.50 -0.97
N GLY A 113 13.14 -8.51 -1.73
CA GLY A 113 13.33 -9.48 -2.81
C GLY A 113 14.27 -8.98 -3.89
N GLU A 114 14.36 -9.74 -4.97
CA GLU A 114 15.11 -9.32 -6.14
C GLU A 114 14.39 -8.21 -6.89
N LYS A 115 15.16 -7.31 -7.48
CA LYS A 115 14.64 -6.23 -8.32
C LYS A 115 13.90 -6.80 -9.53
N GLY A 116 12.60 -6.56 -9.63
CA GLY A 116 11.77 -7.06 -10.72
C GLY A 116 10.32 -6.60 -10.60
N GLU A 117 9.49 -7.13 -11.49
CA GLU A 117 8.04 -6.97 -11.38
C GLU A 117 7.54 -7.66 -10.10
N GLY A 118 6.63 -7.01 -9.37
CA GLY A 118 6.08 -7.55 -8.12
C GLY A 118 6.78 -7.09 -6.84
N VAL A 119 7.81 -6.25 -6.93
CA VAL A 119 8.50 -5.68 -5.76
C VAL A 119 7.74 -4.50 -5.18
N PHE A 120 7.10 -3.68 -6.00
CA PHE A 120 6.27 -2.57 -5.54
C PHE A 120 4.81 -3.00 -5.55
N LEU A 121 4.19 -2.95 -4.38
CA LEU A 121 2.81 -3.41 -4.14
C LEU A 121 1.96 -2.25 -3.66
N ALA A 122 0.77 -2.08 -4.24
CA ALA A 122 -0.16 -1.03 -3.88
C ALA A 122 -1.43 -1.60 -3.25
N TYR A 123 -1.89 -0.92 -2.22
CA TYR A 123 -3.06 -1.29 -1.43
C TYR A 123 -4.06 -0.12 -1.36
N GLY A 124 -5.36 -0.44 -1.38
CA GLY A 124 -6.44 0.57 -1.31
C GLY A 124 -6.64 1.35 -2.60
N VAL A 125 -6.27 0.78 -3.74
CA VAL A 125 -6.20 1.52 -5.03
C VAL A 125 -7.56 1.97 -5.54
N THR A 126 -8.60 1.17 -5.32
CA THR A 126 -9.95 1.47 -5.84
C THR A 126 -10.81 2.22 -4.83
N ASN A 127 -10.79 1.78 -3.58
CA ASN A 127 -11.72 2.25 -2.55
C ASN A 127 -11.03 2.97 -1.39
N GLY A 128 -9.71 3.06 -1.42
CA GLY A 128 -8.91 3.63 -0.34
C GLY A 128 -8.80 2.74 0.89
N LEU A 129 -7.88 3.10 1.76
CA LEU A 129 -7.72 2.56 3.10
C LEU A 129 -8.13 3.62 4.11
N TRP A 130 -8.93 3.22 5.06
CA TRP A 130 -9.49 4.11 6.07
C TRP A 130 -8.92 3.79 7.44
N LYS A 131 -8.65 4.83 8.22
CA LYS A 131 -8.14 4.63 9.58
C LYS A 131 -9.15 3.85 10.42
N THR A 132 -8.70 2.74 10.98
CA THR A 132 -9.51 1.87 11.83
C THR A 132 -9.10 1.94 13.29
N THR A 133 -7.80 2.10 13.55
CA THR A 133 -7.26 2.08 14.89
C THR A 133 -6.11 3.07 15.02
N GLN A 134 -6.04 3.70 16.18
CA GLN A 134 -4.91 4.49 16.61
C GLN A 134 -4.64 4.19 18.08
N THR A 135 -3.49 3.59 18.36
CA THR A 135 -3.15 3.15 19.72
C THR A 135 -1.78 3.68 20.12
N LYS A 136 -1.70 4.19 21.33
CA LYS A 136 -0.43 4.58 21.97
C LYS A 136 -0.39 4.05 23.38
N SER A 137 0.71 3.36 23.74
CA SER A 137 1.01 2.97 25.09
C SER A 137 2.36 3.54 25.50
N SER A 138 2.42 4.23 26.64
CA SER A 138 3.70 4.74 27.17
C SER A 138 4.53 3.64 27.82
N ALA A 139 3.92 2.53 28.18
CA ALA A 139 4.57 1.38 28.81
C ALA A 139 5.05 0.35 27.77
N ASP A 140 4.35 0.27 26.64
CA ASP A 140 4.61 -0.69 25.58
C ASP A 140 5.10 0.03 24.32
N ASN A 141 5.72 -0.70 23.40
CA ASN A 141 6.14 -0.22 22.08
C ASN A 141 7.04 1.05 22.10
N ASN A 142 7.83 1.24 23.13
CA ASN A 142 8.72 2.40 23.26
C ASN A 142 8.00 3.75 23.07
N ALA A 143 6.75 3.87 23.49
CA ALA A 143 5.89 5.06 23.33
C ALA A 143 5.56 5.41 21.87
N LEU A 144 5.71 4.47 20.93
CA LEU A 144 5.26 4.62 19.54
C LEU A 144 3.74 4.65 19.46
N THR A 145 3.22 5.38 18.50
CA THR A 145 1.80 5.31 18.14
C THR A 145 1.65 4.40 16.94
N THR A 146 0.79 3.42 17.04
CA THR A 146 0.41 2.55 15.93
C THR A 146 -0.84 3.10 15.28
N TYR A 147 -0.78 3.29 13.98
CA TYR A 147 -1.91 3.68 13.13
C TYR A 147 -2.22 2.51 12.20
N GLU A 148 -3.48 2.10 12.18
CA GLU A 148 -3.96 1.01 11.33
C GLU A 148 -5.02 1.53 10.37
N PHE A 149 -4.90 1.12 9.13
CA PHE A 149 -5.80 1.46 8.04
C PHE A 149 -6.27 0.17 7.38
N SER A 150 -7.54 0.10 7.01
CA SER A 150 -8.05 -1.01 6.22
C SER A 150 -9.17 -0.60 5.27
N SER A 151 -9.45 -1.48 4.31
CA SER A 151 -10.65 -1.36 3.47
C SER A 151 -11.89 -1.35 4.37
N ARG A 152 -12.87 -0.51 4.06
CA ARG A 152 -14.19 -0.55 4.71
C ARG A 152 -14.96 -1.79 4.26
N ASP A 153 -15.86 -2.26 5.10
CA ASP A 153 -16.78 -3.33 4.75
C ASP A 153 -17.65 -2.91 3.55
N GLN A 154 -17.86 -3.83 2.62
CA GLN A 154 -18.52 -3.63 1.33
C GLN A 154 -17.77 -2.72 0.34
N MET A 155 -16.54 -2.32 0.67
CA MET A 155 -15.62 -1.55 -0.17
C MET A 155 -14.28 -2.29 -0.32
N GLU A 156 -14.36 -3.60 -0.41
CA GLU A 156 -13.19 -4.44 -0.62
C GLU A 156 -12.65 -4.29 -2.05
N GLU A 157 -11.41 -4.67 -2.22
CA GLU A 157 -10.70 -4.61 -3.48
C GLU A 157 -10.90 -5.89 -4.30
N ARG A 158 -10.82 -5.74 -5.62
CA ARG A 158 -10.95 -6.87 -6.54
C ARG A 158 -9.73 -7.78 -6.55
N TYR A 159 -8.56 -7.24 -6.29
CA TYR A 159 -7.27 -7.94 -6.34
C TYR A 159 -6.64 -7.98 -4.95
N SER A 160 -5.86 -9.02 -4.70
CA SER A 160 -5.10 -9.17 -3.44
C SER A 160 -4.14 -8.02 -3.19
N GLU A 161 -3.51 -7.55 -4.23
CA GLU A 161 -2.71 -6.33 -4.33
C GLU A 161 -2.59 -5.91 -5.78
N TYR A 162 -2.19 -4.65 -6.00
CA TYR A 162 -1.81 -4.17 -7.32
C TYR A 162 -0.30 -4.11 -7.43
N VAL A 163 0.24 -4.65 -8.50
CA VAL A 163 1.67 -4.55 -8.80
C VAL A 163 1.94 -3.19 -9.45
N VAL A 164 2.88 -2.43 -8.91
CA VAL A 164 3.32 -1.18 -9.52
C VAL A 164 4.58 -1.44 -10.34
N TYR A 165 4.45 -1.31 -11.66
CA TYR A 165 5.56 -1.55 -12.57
C TYR A 165 5.38 -0.74 -13.86
N MET A 166 6.21 0.28 -14.03
CA MET A 166 6.05 1.25 -15.12
C MET A 166 6.91 0.89 -16.33
N SER A 167 8.20 0.65 -16.13
CA SER A 167 9.13 0.22 -17.19
C SER A 167 10.04 -0.90 -16.69
N ASP A 168 10.74 -0.63 -15.61
CA ASP A 168 11.61 -1.54 -14.88
C ASP A 168 11.62 -1.16 -13.40
N TYR A 169 12.42 -1.83 -12.58
CA TYR A 169 12.52 -1.54 -11.15
C TYR A 169 13.00 -0.11 -10.86
N ASP A 170 14.09 0.31 -11.51
CA ASP A 170 14.70 1.61 -11.23
C ASP A 170 13.86 2.76 -11.79
N GLY A 171 13.20 2.58 -12.94
CA GLY A 171 12.24 3.52 -13.51
C GLY A 171 10.99 3.66 -12.65
N THR A 172 10.44 2.56 -12.15
CA THR A 172 9.30 2.58 -11.21
C THR A 172 9.67 3.30 -9.92
N LYS A 173 10.84 3.01 -9.36
CA LYS A 173 11.33 3.68 -8.15
C LYS A 173 11.54 5.17 -8.36
N THR A 174 12.12 5.56 -9.49
CA THR A 174 12.32 6.97 -9.86
C THR A 174 10.98 7.70 -9.99
N ALA A 175 10.00 7.08 -10.62
CA ALA A 175 8.66 7.65 -10.75
C ALA A 175 7.97 7.84 -9.38
N LEU A 176 8.12 6.88 -8.46
CA LEU A 176 7.62 7.01 -7.09
C LEU A 176 8.30 8.15 -6.34
N ILE A 177 9.63 8.27 -6.42
CA ILE A 177 10.39 9.35 -5.81
C ILE A 177 9.96 10.71 -6.40
N ALA A 178 9.67 10.78 -7.69
CA ALA A 178 9.21 12.02 -8.33
C ALA A 178 7.84 12.51 -7.82
N THR A 179 7.06 11.65 -7.15
CA THR A 179 5.80 12.08 -6.51
C THR A 179 6.01 12.70 -5.13
N GLU A 180 7.19 12.55 -4.53
CA GLU A 180 7.47 13.04 -3.18
C GLU A 180 7.52 14.57 -3.14
N SER A 181 7.15 15.15 -2.00
CA SER A 181 7.40 16.57 -1.75
C SER A 181 8.90 16.83 -1.67
N ALA A 182 9.36 17.93 -2.23
CA ALA A 182 10.73 18.40 -2.01
C ALA A 182 10.95 18.58 -0.50
N LYS A 183 11.89 17.84 0.05
CA LYS A 183 12.31 17.96 1.46
C LYS A 183 13.21 19.15 1.64
#